data_378f83ed3a98203ccc18dc3e0b99d79d
#
_entry.id   378f83ed3a98203ccc18dc3e0b99d79d
#
_cell.length_a   1.000
_cell.length_b   1.000
_cell.length_c   1.000
_cell.angle_alpha   90.00
_cell.angle_beta   90.00
_cell.angle_gamma   90.00
#
_symmetry.space_group_name_H-M   'P 1'
#
loop_
_entity.id
_entity.type
_entity.pdbx_description
1 polymer ?
#
loop_
_entity_poly.entity_id
_entity_poly.type
_entity_poly.pdbx_seq_one_letter_code
_entity_poly.pdbx_strand_id
1 'polypeptide(L)'
;GMGDMGVATSPDAYSGLWNIGKVAFNQSKGGIGATYTPWLKDLVNDVYLATVAGYYKFDENQALSGSVRYFSLGNIDFTDIVGNTFANYRPREFGIDIGYSRKLSAKSGVGIALKYINSNLAGGTTVGSTTYKAGSAVAADLAYYHDGKKPSGSGWAWGAVLSNLGSKISYTDNADAKDFIPANLGLGLNYTSKFNESNSISFGIEANKLLVPTPPGDGATSQDIIDYRNKSVIGSWFSSFGDAPDGFGEELREFQLSLGAEYWYNNQFALRAGYFYENKDKGNRRYFTTGLGLKYNVFGFNFAYLIPTGSGVSRNPLSNTLRFSVLFDLDGGAKAAK
;
A
#
# COMPACT_ATOMS: atom_id res chain seq x y z
N GLY A 1 -3.11 -6.11 9.91
CA GLY A 1 -3.90 -7.10 10.63
C GLY A 1 -5.33 -7.23 10.14
N MET A 2 -5.74 -6.44 9.15
CA MET A 2 -7.11 -6.40 8.60
C MET A 2 -7.11 -6.74 7.10
N GLY A 3 -6.35 -7.78 6.65
CA GLY A 3 -6.31 -8.19 5.26
C GLY A 3 -5.70 -7.15 4.31
N ASP A 4 -4.79 -6.34 4.79
CA ASP A 4 -4.15 -5.24 4.01
C ASP A 4 -5.14 -4.22 3.43
N MET A 5 -6.19 -3.90 4.16
CA MET A 5 -7.12 -2.82 3.83
C MET A 5 -6.81 -1.53 4.60
N GLY A 6 -7.09 -0.39 4.00
CA GLY A 6 -6.79 0.91 4.58
C GLY A 6 -7.57 2.09 4.01
N VAL A 7 -8.28 1.92 2.90
CA VAL A 7 -8.96 3.02 2.19
C VAL A 7 -10.07 3.68 3.01
N ALA A 8 -10.87 2.87 3.74
CA ALA A 8 -12.01 3.37 4.53
C ALA A 8 -11.89 3.10 6.04
N THR A 9 -10.76 2.58 6.52
CA THR A 9 -10.51 2.40 7.96
C THR A 9 -10.41 3.73 8.69
N SER A 10 -10.54 3.69 10.02
CA SER A 10 -10.38 4.89 10.86
C SER A 10 -9.05 5.61 10.60
N PRO A 11 -9.03 6.96 10.60
CA PRO A 11 -7.81 7.73 10.39
C PRO A 11 -6.75 7.51 11.47
N ASP A 12 -5.48 7.49 11.05
CA ASP A 12 -4.29 7.36 11.90
C ASP A 12 -3.06 8.04 11.26
N ALA A 13 -1.87 7.89 11.85
CA ALA A 13 -0.62 8.46 11.33
C ALA A 13 -0.22 7.89 9.95
N TYR A 14 -0.72 6.70 9.58
CA TYR A 14 -0.44 6.06 8.29
C TYR A 14 -1.48 6.36 7.21
N SER A 15 -2.49 7.16 7.53
CA SER A 15 -3.62 7.46 6.62
C SER A 15 -3.20 7.98 5.26
N GLY A 16 -2.13 8.79 5.20
CA GLY A 16 -1.58 9.29 3.94
C GLY A 16 -1.11 8.20 2.97
N LEU A 17 -0.72 7.03 3.48
CA LEU A 17 -0.29 5.90 2.66
C LEU A 17 -1.45 5.15 2.01
N TRP A 18 -2.65 5.20 2.60
CA TRP A 18 -3.82 4.44 2.18
C TRP A 18 -4.87 5.30 1.49
N ASN A 19 -5.23 6.42 2.10
CA ASN A 19 -6.21 7.36 1.60
C ASN A 19 -5.91 8.75 2.16
N ILE A 20 -5.28 9.59 1.36
CA ILE A 20 -4.92 10.95 1.74
C ILE A 20 -6.15 11.80 2.11
N GLY A 21 -7.33 11.51 1.54
CA GLY A 21 -8.58 12.24 1.82
C GLY A 21 -9.06 12.12 3.27
N LYS A 22 -8.64 11.08 4.02
CA LYS A 22 -9.04 10.89 5.42
C LYS A 22 -8.10 11.56 6.44
N VAL A 23 -6.94 12.06 6.03
CA VAL A 23 -5.92 12.60 6.96
C VAL A 23 -6.46 13.77 7.77
N ALA A 24 -7.25 14.68 7.17
CA ALA A 24 -7.86 15.80 7.89
C ALA A 24 -8.91 15.37 8.95
N PHE A 25 -9.35 14.11 8.94
CA PHE A 25 -10.28 13.54 9.94
C PHE A 25 -9.58 12.95 11.16
N ASN A 26 -8.25 12.94 11.20
CA ASN A 26 -7.53 12.56 12.42
C ASN A 26 -7.95 13.43 13.60
N GLN A 27 -8.05 12.80 14.78
CA GLN A 27 -8.47 13.51 15.99
C GLN A 27 -7.35 14.36 16.56
N SER A 28 -6.11 13.84 16.58
CA SER A 28 -4.94 14.56 17.05
C SER A 28 -4.50 15.62 16.05
N LYS A 29 -3.85 16.68 16.54
CA LYS A 29 -3.30 17.77 15.71
C LYS A 29 -2.18 17.27 14.80
N GLY A 30 -1.45 16.28 15.25
CA GLY A 30 -0.41 15.64 14.46
C GLY A 30 -0.08 14.26 14.97
N GLY A 31 0.57 13.48 14.16
CA GLY A 31 1.04 12.15 14.51
C GLY A 31 2.14 11.68 13.59
N ILE A 32 3.00 10.83 14.12
CA ILE A 32 4.05 10.16 13.38
C ILE A 32 4.02 8.66 13.67
N GLY A 33 4.33 7.86 12.69
CA GLY A 33 4.43 6.41 12.84
C GLY A 33 5.61 5.85 12.10
N ALA A 34 6.18 4.78 12.62
CA ALA A 34 7.22 4.00 11.96
C ALA A 34 6.84 2.53 11.93
N THR A 35 7.08 1.87 10.80
CA THR A 35 6.86 0.43 10.64
C THR A 35 8.14 -0.25 10.19
N TYR A 36 8.31 -1.48 10.64
CA TYR A 36 9.35 -2.37 10.18
C TYR A 36 8.73 -3.74 9.85
N THR A 37 9.00 -4.22 8.66
CA THR A 37 8.48 -5.48 8.13
C THR A 37 9.64 -6.28 7.55
N PRO A 38 10.18 -7.28 8.28
CA PRO A 38 11.07 -8.27 7.67
C PRO A 38 10.30 -8.97 6.54
N TRP A 39 10.95 -9.10 5.39
CA TRP A 39 10.35 -9.68 4.19
C TRP A 39 11.07 -10.96 3.82
N LEU A 40 10.36 -11.99 3.37
CA LEU A 40 10.95 -13.28 2.98
C LEU A 40 11.85 -13.92 4.06
N LYS A 41 11.55 -13.70 5.35
CA LYS A 41 12.42 -14.09 6.47
C LYS A 41 12.81 -15.57 6.49
N ASP A 42 11.95 -16.43 5.94
CA ASP A 42 12.23 -17.87 5.84
C ASP A 42 13.31 -18.21 4.77
N LEU A 43 13.63 -17.28 3.88
CA LEU A 43 14.60 -17.43 2.79
C LEU A 43 15.85 -16.59 3.02
N VAL A 44 15.70 -15.34 3.46
CA VAL A 44 16.79 -14.38 3.62
C VAL A 44 16.56 -13.48 4.83
N ASN A 45 17.64 -13.00 5.45
CA ASN A 45 17.55 -12.24 6.71
C ASN A 45 17.72 -10.73 6.54
N ASP A 46 18.05 -10.27 5.34
CA ASP A 46 18.44 -8.88 5.05
C ASP A 46 17.49 -8.15 4.11
N VAL A 47 16.35 -8.78 3.78
CA VAL A 47 15.25 -8.17 3.03
C VAL A 47 14.21 -7.60 4.00
N TYR A 48 13.91 -6.30 3.89
CA TYR A 48 12.93 -5.65 4.75
C TYR A 48 12.33 -4.40 4.11
N LEU A 49 11.11 -4.07 4.53
CA LEU A 49 10.45 -2.80 4.26
C LEU A 49 10.37 -1.99 5.56
N ALA A 50 10.90 -0.77 5.52
CA ALA A 50 10.77 0.22 6.58
C ALA A 50 9.96 1.41 6.07
N THR A 51 9.08 1.95 6.92
CA THR A 51 8.28 3.13 6.57
C THR A 51 8.22 4.07 7.77
N VAL A 52 8.39 5.36 7.48
CA VAL A 52 8.04 6.44 8.41
C VAL A 52 6.96 7.28 7.73
N ALA A 53 5.88 7.55 8.44
CA ALA A 53 4.79 8.36 7.94
C ALA A 53 4.27 9.30 9.04
N GLY A 54 3.70 10.41 8.65
CA GLY A 54 3.14 11.34 9.63
C GLY A 54 2.24 12.36 8.97
N TYR A 55 1.58 13.14 9.81
CA TYR A 55 0.70 14.23 9.40
C TYR A 55 0.72 15.36 10.42
N TYR A 56 0.31 16.54 9.95
CA TYR A 56 0.06 17.70 10.78
C TYR A 56 -1.17 18.46 10.26
N LYS A 57 -2.12 18.75 11.17
CA LYS A 57 -3.32 19.56 10.89
C LYS A 57 -3.00 21.03 11.12
N PHE A 58 -3.22 21.85 10.12
CA PHE A 58 -3.14 23.31 10.29
C PHE A 58 -4.33 23.84 11.08
N ASP A 59 -5.51 23.30 10.76
CA ASP A 59 -6.79 23.59 11.39
C ASP A 59 -7.69 22.34 11.39
N GLU A 60 -8.95 22.48 11.76
CA GLU A 60 -9.91 21.37 11.80
C GLU A 60 -10.25 20.80 10.41
N ASN A 61 -9.93 21.50 9.34
CA ASN A 61 -10.33 21.16 7.98
C ASN A 61 -9.16 20.78 7.07
N GLN A 62 -7.92 21.07 7.45
CA GLN A 62 -6.78 20.94 6.56
C GLN A 62 -5.60 20.25 7.26
N ALA A 63 -4.95 19.37 6.51
CA ALA A 63 -3.76 18.68 6.99
C ALA A 63 -2.75 18.46 5.86
N LEU A 64 -1.48 18.45 6.23
CA LEU A 64 -0.39 17.85 5.44
C LEU A 64 -0.05 16.48 5.97
N SER A 65 0.39 15.60 5.08
CA SER A 65 1.04 14.36 5.45
C SER A 65 2.30 14.15 4.61
N GLY A 66 3.18 13.29 5.10
CA GLY A 66 4.33 12.86 4.34
C GLY A 66 4.77 11.47 4.76
N SER A 67 5.45 10.76 3.89
CA SER A 67 6.05 9.49 4.22
C SER A 67 7.36 9.26 3.46
N VAL A 68 8.17 8.37 4.05
CA VAL A 68 9.34 7.78 3.42
C VAL A 68 9.21 6.27 3.58
N ARG A 69 9.30 5.55 2.47
CA ARG A 69 9.34 4.08 2.42
C ARG A 69 10.68 3.65 1.85
N TYR A 70 11.31 2.70 2.51
CA TYR A 70 12.58 2.14 2.09
C TYR A 70 12.49 0.63 2.06
N PHE A 71 12.79 0.04 0.90
CA PHE A 71 12.81 -1.39 0.69
C PHE A 71 14.23 -1.85 0.39
N SER A 72 14.80 -2.66 1.27
CA SER A 72 16.06 -3.38 1.04
C SER A 72 15.74 -4.74 0.48
N LEU A 73 16.33 -5.09 -0.66
CA LEU A 73 16.17 -6.40 -1.29
C LEU A 73 17.29 -7.39 -0.89
N GLY A 74 18.10 -7.00 0.09
CA GLY A 74 19.22 -7.83 0.57
C GLY A 74 20.46 -7.72 -0.30
N ASN A 75 21.47 -8.52 0.02
CA ASN A 75 22.69 -8.62 -0.76
C ASN A 75 22.53 -9.63 -1.89
N ILE A 76 22.97 -9.30 -3.08
CA ILE A 76 23.00 -10.18 -4.24
C ILE A 76 24.43 -10.31 -4.71
N ASP A 77 24.90 -11.55 -4.81
CA ASP A 77 26.20 -11.89 -5.38
C ASP A 77 26.01 -12.19 -6.87
N PHE A 78 26.69 -11.43 -7.72
CA PHE A 78 26.76 -11.76 -9.13
C PHE A 78 27.85 -12.79 -9.34
N THR A 79 27.45 -13.92 -9.93
CA THR A 79 28.36 -15.05 -10.20
C THR A 79 28.53 -15.26 -11.70
N ASP A 80 29.69 -15.76 -12.09
CA ASP A 80 29.92 -16.26 -13.45
C ASP A 80 29.23 -17.62 -13.65
N ILE A 81 29.31 -18.17 -14.87
CA ILE A 81 28.68 -19.45 -15.24
C ILE A 81 29.28 -20.66 -14.50
N VAL A 82 30.40 -20.52 -13.80
CA VAL A 82 31.04 -21.56 -12.99
C VAL A 82 30.88 -21.29 -11.49
N GLY A 83 30.12 -20.26 -11.11
CA GLY A 83 29.75 -19.98 -9.73
C GLY A 83 30.72 -19.06 -8.96
N ASN A 84 31.73 -18.47 -9.60
CA ASN A 84 32.60 -17.53 -8.93
C ASN A 84 31.94 -16.17 -8.81
N THR A 85 31.92 -15.60 -7.59
CA THR A 85 31.41 -14.25 -7.35
C THR A 85 32.37 -13.23 -7.94
N PHE A 86 31.88 -12.36 -8.83
CA PHE A 86 32.65 -11.27 -9.41
C PHE A 86 32.19 -9.87 -8.96
N ALA A 87 30.98 -9.76 -8.40
CA ALA A 87 30.48 -8.50 -7.85
C ALA A 87 29.45 -8.80 -6.75
N ASN A 88 29.35 -7.90 -5.79
CA ASN A 88 28.30 -7.87 -4.77
C ASN A 88 27.55 -6.56 -4.88
N TYR A 89 26.24 -6.60 -4.80
CA TYR A 89 25.38 -5.43 -4.86
C TYR A 89 24.20 -5.56 -3.91
N ARG A 90 23.74 -4.44 -3.37
CA ARG A 90 22.56 -4.38 -2.51
C ARG A 90 21.46 -3.56 -3.19
N PRO A 91 20.53 -4.25 -3.92
CA PRO A 91 19.40 -3.59 -4.52
C PRO A 91 18.51 -2.91 -3.47
N ARG A 92 17.99 -1.75 -3.81
CA ARG A 92 17.13 -0.98 -2.91
C ARG A 92 16.17 -0.10 -3.68
N GLU A 93 15.04 0.13 -3.06
CA GLU A 93 14.03 1.05 -3.57
C GLU A 93 13.61 2.00 -2.45
N PHE A 94 13.27 3.22 -2.81
CA PHE A 94 12.64 4.13 -1.87
C PHE A 94 11.58 4.98 -2.55
N GLY A 95 10.57 5.37 -1.77
CA GLY A 95 9.54 6.31 -2.17
C GLY A 95 9.40 7.40 -1.12
N ILE A 96 9.25 8.63 -1.57
CA ILE A 96 8.95 9.79 -0.74
C ILE A 96 7.63 10.35 -1.23
N ASP A 97 6.70 10.63 -0.34
CA ASP A 97 5.47 11.33 -0.69
C ASP A 97 5.18 12.49 0.26
N ILE A 98 4.51 13.48 -0.30
CA ILE A 98 3.92 14.60 0.43
C ILE A 98 2.50 14.80 -0.05
N GLY A 99 1.57 14.97 0.87
CA GLY A 99 0.16 15.06 0.54
C GLY A 99 -0.57 16.14 1.33
N TYR A 100 -1.60 16.69 0.70
CA TYR A 100 -2.53 17.65 1.28
C TYR A 100 -3.93 17.06 1.33
N SER A 101 -4.58 17.21 2.47
CA SER A 101 -5.94 16.75 2.73
C SER A 101 -6.82 17.89 3.18
N ARG A 102 -8.06 17.95 2.67
CA ARG A 102 -9.04 18.96 3.05
C ARG A 102 -10.43 18.37 3.23
N LYS A 103 -11.08 18.72 4.34
CA LYS A 103 -12.51 18.45 4.51
C LYS A 103 -13.32 19.40 3.61
N LEU A 104 -14.22 18.83 2.84
CA LEU A 104 -15.22 19.56 2.05
C LEU A 104 -16.48 19.82 2.89
N SER A 105 -16.72 18.97 3.88
CA SER A 105 -17.81 19.08 4.86
C SER A 105 -17.41 18.38 6.16
N ALA A 106 -18.29 18.40 7.15
CA ALA A 106 -18.08 17.66 8.39
C ALA A 106 -17.88 16.15 8.18
N LYS A 107 -18.32 15.61 7.03
CA LYS A 107 -18.29 14.16 6.72
C LYS A 107 -17.45 13.80 5.52
N SER A 108 -17.12 14.72 4.64
CA SER A 108 -16.43 14.40 3.38
C SER A 108 -15.12 15.14 3.25
N GLY A 109 -14.11 14.48 2.75
CA GLY A 109 -12.80 15.05 2.50
C GLY A 109 -12.17 14.51 1.22
N VAL A 110 -11.27 15.31 0.69
CA VAL A 110 -10.47 15.00 -0.50
C VAL A 110 -8.99 15.17 -0.17
N GLY A 111 -8.15 14.56 -0.95
CA GLY A 111 -6.72 14.74 -0.83
C GLY A 111 -5.98 14.46 -2.12
N ILE A 112 -4.82 15.10 -2.21
CA ILE A 112 -3.85 14.87 -3.27
C ILE A 112 -2.48 14.64 -2.65
N ALA A 113 -1.72 13.69 -3.18
CA ALA A 113 -0.34 13.48 -2.82
C ALA A 113 0.55 13.46 -4.06
N LEU A 114 1.79 13.92 -3.92
CA LEU A 114 2.83 13.79 -4.93
C LEU A 114 3.88 12.81 -4.40
N LYS A 115 4.40 11.98 -5.30
CA LYS A 115 5.34 10.92 -4.99
C LYS A 115 6.57 10.99 -5.89
N TYR A 116 7.71 10.77 -5.29
CA TYR A 116 8.96 10.44 -5.98
C TYR A 116 9.33 9.01 -5.67
N ILE A 117 9.64 8.23 -6.69
CA ILE A 117 9.99 6.82 -6.60
C ILE A 117 11.38 6.66 -7.20
N ASN A 118 12.25 5.95 -6.49
CA ASN A 118 13.57 5.56 -6.98
C ASN A 118 13.77 4.06 -6.73
N SER A 119 14.17 3.36 -7.78
CA SER A 119 14.45 1.92 -7.74
C SER A 119 15.82 1.66 -8.33
N ASN A 120 16.74 1.15 -7.53
CA ASN A 120 18.08 0.81 -7.93
C ASN A 120 18.32 -0.68 -7.72
N LEU A 121 18.04 -1.45 -8.77
CA LEU A 121 18.06 -2.91 -8.74
C LEU A 121 19.38 -3.53 -9.18
N ALA A 122 20.17 -2.85 -10.00
CA ALA A 122 21.35 -3.41 -10.66
C ALA A 122 22.63 -2.55 -10.53
N GLY A 123 22.57 -1.39 -9.85
CA GLY A 123 23.75 -0.64 -9.42
C GLY A 123 24.72 -0.17 -10.49
N GLY A 124 24.29 -0.02 -11.74
CA GLY A 124 25.19 0.36 -12.83
C GLY A 124 25.87 -0.86 -13.48
N THR A 125 25.42 -2.06 -13.22
CA THR A 125 25.94 -3.30 -13.83
C THR A 125 25.70 -3.31 -15.34
N THR A 126 26.71 -3.72 -16.10
CA THR A 126 26.61 -3.91 -17.57
C THR A 126 26.51 -5.40 -17.87
N VAL A 127 25.48 -5.77 -18.64
CA VAL A 127 25.30 -7.13 -19.14
C VAL A 127 25.22 -7.07 -20.66
N GLY A 128 26.20 -7.67 -21.32
CA GLY A 128 26.37 -7.56 -22.77
C GLY A 128 26.66 -6.09 -23.16
N SER A 129 25.81 -5.52 -24.01
CA SER A 129 25.89 -4.10 -24.42
C SER A 129 24.97 -3.18 -23.62
N THR A 130 24.23 -3.69 -22.65
CA THR A 130 23.23 -2.91 -21.88
C THR A 130 23.77 -2.57 -20.50
N THR A 131 23.82 -1.28 -20.18
CA THR A 131 24.14 -0.78 -18.84
C THR A 131 22.84 -0.47 -18.10
N TYR A 132 22.64 -1.09 -16.95
CA TYR A 132 21.51 -0.87 -16.07
C TYR A 132 21.79 0.26 -15.09
N LYS A 133 20.82 1.14 -14.89
CA LYS A 133 20.89 2.29 -13.97
C LYS A 133 19.70 2.31 -13.01
N ALA A 134 19.78 3.17 -12.01
CA ALA A 134 18.62 3.42 -11.16
C ALA A 134 17.49 4.04 -11.98
N GLY A 135 16.29 3.45 -11.85
CA GLY A 135 15.06 4.00 -12.39
C GLY A 135 14.45 5.02 -11.43
N SER A 136 13.80 6.05 -11.98
CA SER A 136 13.01 7.00 -11.20
C SER A 136 11.69 7.29 -11.88
N ALA A 137 10.67 7.53 -11.06
CA ALA A 137 9.35 7.92 -11.51
C ALA A 137 8.75 8.97 -10.57
N VAL A 138 7.82 9.75 -11.10
CA VAL A 138 6.97 10.66 -10.34
C VAL A 138 5.53 10.24 -10.50
N ALA A 139 4.75 10.37 -9.43
CA ALA A 139 3.35 9.98 -9.42
C ALA A 139 2.53 10.91 -8.53
N ALA A 140 1.21 10.83 -8.68
CA ALA A 140 0.25 11.49 -7.81
C ALA A 140 -0.80 10.50 -7.33
N ASP A 141 -1.36 10.77 -6.15
CA ASP A 141 -2.57 10.12 -5.66
C ASP A 141 -3.69 11.14 -5.57
N LEU A 142 -4.91 10.70 -5.89
CA LEU A 142 -6.15 11.44 -5.68
C LEU A 142 -7.06 10.58 -4.82
N ALA A 143 -7.67 11.18 -3.80
CA ALA A 143 -8.47 10.41 -2.88
C ALA A 143 -9.69 11.18 -2.37
N TYR A 144 -10.74 10.42 -2.11
CA TYR A 144 -11.95 10.86 -1.45
C TYR A 144 -12.23 9.96 -0.24
N TYR A 145 -12.72 10.58 0.82
CA TYR A 145 -13.16 9.89 2.04
C TYR A 145 -14.46 10.47 2.56
N HIS A 146 -15.35 9.59 3.00
CA HIS A 146 -16.61 9.96 3.65
C HIS A 146 -16.73 9.27 4.99
N ASP A 147 -16.86 10.04 6.08
CA ASP A 147 -17.16 9.57 7.42
C ASP A 147 -18.64 9.81 7.73
N GLY A 148 -19.46 8.81 7.46
CA GLY A 148 -20.91 8.85 7.72
C GLY A 148 -21.30 8.41 9.12
N LYS A 149 -20.32 8.18 10.03
CA LYS A 149 -20.61 7.79 11.41
C LYS A 149 -21.47 8.84 12.11
N LYS A 150 -22.36 8.37 12.96
CA LYS A 150 -23.23 9.18 13.84
C LYS A 150 -22.39 9.72 15.01
N PRO A 151 -22.89 10.71 15.76
CA PRO A 151 -22.23 11.16 17.00
C PRO A 151 -22.01 10.05 18.03
N SER A 152 -22.82 8.99 17.99
CA SER A 152 -22.61 7.78 18.80
C SER A 152 -21.32 7.00 18.47
N GLY A 153 -20.66 7.32 17.35
CA GLY A 153 -19.49 6.61 16.83
C GLY A 153 -19.83 5.43 15.92
N SER A 154 -21.11 5.05 15.79
CA SER A 154 -21.55 3.97 14.88
C SER A 154 -21.93 4.50 13.50
N GLY A 155 -21.65 3.72 12.45
CA GLY A 155 -22.06 4.06 11.09
C GLY A 155 -21.07 3.63 10.04
N TRP A 156 -21.34 4.05 8.81
CA TRP A 156 -20.55 3.72 7.63
C TRP A 156 -19.50 4.78 7.36
N ALA A 157 -18.33 4.32 6.91
CA ALA A 157 -17.33 5.14 6.24
C ALA A 157 -16.99 4.49 4.89
N TRP A 158 -16.68 5.29 3.88
CA TRP A 158 -16.25 4.78 2.59
C TRP A 158 -15.21 5.71 1.95
N GLY A 159 -14.47 5.18 1.03
CA GLY A 159 -13.45 5.94 0.32
C GLY A 159 -13.14 5.38 -1.06
N ALA A 160 -12.57 6.25 -1.88
CA ALA A 160 -12.04 5.91 -3.19
C ALA A 160 -10.66 6.55 -3.35
N VAL A 161 -9.72 5.82 -3.90
CA VAL A 161 -8.35 6.27 -4.12
C VAL A 161 -7.89 5.87 -5.51
N LEU A 162 -7.37 6.83 -6.24
CA LEU A 162 -6.53 6.59 -7.41
C LEU A 162 -5.09 6.84 -6.98
N SER A 163 -4.28 5.81 -6.93
CA SER A 163 -2.89 5.91 -6.44
C SER A 163 -1.88 5.61 -7.54
N ASN A 164 -0.69 6.20 -7.40
CA ASN A 164 0.44 6.03 -8.31
C ASN A 164 0.12 6.41 -9.77
N LEU A 165 -0.72 7.43 -9.98
CA LEU A 165 -0.97 8.01 -11.29
C LEU A 165 0.29 8.75 -11.75
N GLY A 166 1.16 8.12 -12.53
CA GLY A 166 2.48 8.69 -12.76
C GLY A 166 3.19 8.23 -14.03
N SER A 167 4.44 8.65 -14.16
CA SER A 167 5.29 8.32 -15.29
C SER A 167 5.68 6.84 -15.31
N LYS A 168 6.08 6.35 -16.48
CA LYS A 168 6.80 5.08 -16.57
C LYS A 168 8.17 5.19 -15.93
N ILE A 169 8.72 4.05 -15.54
CA ILE A 169 10.08 3.90 -15.00
C ILE A 169 10.99 3.19 -16.01
N SER A 170 12.26 3.56 -16.10
CA SER A 170 13.24 2.90 -16.97
C SER A 170 14.54 2.65 -16.21
N TYR A 171 15.09 1.47 -16.43
CA TYR A 171 16.35 1.03 -15.83
C TYR A 171 17.52 1.04 -16.83
N THR A 172 17.30 1.50 -18.04
CA THR A 172 18.32 1.59 -19.10
C THR A 172 18.19 2.93 -19.84
N ASP A 173 19.12 3.22 -20.74
CA ASP A 173 19.05 4.40 -21.61
C ASP A 173 18.17 4.15 -22.85
N ASN A 174 17.72 2.92 -23.05
CA ASN A 174 16.80 2.61 -24.15
C ASN A 174 15.41 3.22 -23.86
N ALA A 175 14.96 4.10 -24.76
CA ALA A 175 13.67 4.77 -24.65
C ALA A 175 12.48 3.80 -24.72
N ASP A 176 12.64 2.65 -25.38
CA ASP A 176 11.58 1.64 -25.55
C ASP A 176 11.51 0.65 -24.37
N ALA A 177 12.47 0.72 -23.44
CA ALA A 177 12.52 -0.14 -22.26
C ALA A 177 11.94 0.56 -21.02
N LYS A 178 10.71 1.09 -21.13
CA LYS A 178 10.01 1.77 -20.02
C LYS A 178 8.81 0.95 -19.58
N ASP A 179 8.76 0.67 -18.28
CA ASP A 179 7.69 -0.12 -17.67
C ASP A 179 6.70 0.78 -16.94
N PHE A 180 5.44 0.35 -16.86
CA PHE A 180 4.40 1.05 -16.10
C PHE A 180 4.66 0.90 -14.60
N ILE A 181 4.52 1.99 -13.84
CA ILE A 181 4.39 1.88 -12.38
C ILE A 181 2.98 1.42 -12.03
N PRO A 182 2.77 0.76 -10.88
CA PRO A 182 1.50 0.15 -10.52
C PRO A 182 0.46 1.20 -10.10
N ALA A 183 -0.11 1.93 -11.09
CA ALA A 183 -1.28 2.76 -10.86
C ALA A 183 -2.44 1.87 -10.39
N ASN A 184 -3.25 2.34 -9.42
CA ASN A 184 -4.27 1.51 -8.78
C ASN A 184 -5.52 2.32 -8.44
N LEU A 185 -6.69 1.69 -8.61
CA LEU A 185 -7.97 2.12 -8.05
C LEU A 185 -8.24 1.30 -6.80
N GLY A 186 -8.42 1.95 -5.67
CA GLY A 186 -8.87 1.35 -4.41
C GLY A 186 -10.25 1.88 -4.01
N LEU A 187 -11.17 0.98 -3.68
CA LEU A 187 -12.51 1.29 -3.18
C LEU A 187 -12.70 0.59 -1.84
N GLY A 188 -13.04 1.33 -0.80
CA GLY A 188 -13.22 0.79 0.55
C GLY A 188 -14.55 1.16 1.17
N LEU A 189 -15.10 0.23 1.94
CA LEU A 189 -16.29 0.42 2.76
C LEU A 189 -16.03 -0.15 4.15
N ASN A 190 -16.40 0.56 5.19
CA ASN A 190 -16.21 0.15 6.59
C ASN A 190 -17.44 0.50 7.42
N TYR A 191 -17.92 -0.41 8.24
CA TYR A 191 -19.00 -0.19 9.20
C TYR A 191 -18.47 -0.34 10.60
N THR A 192 -18.67 0.66 11.44
CA THR A 192 -18.34 0.63 12.86
C THR A 192 -19.62 0.54 13.69
N SER A 193 -19.66 -0.37 14.66
CA SER A 193 -20.67 -0.46 15.69
C SER A 193 -20.03 -0.21 17.05
N LYS A 194 -20.44 0.85 17.72
CA LYS A 194 -20.05 1.16 19.09
C LYS A 194 -21.16 0.71 20.03
N PHE A 195 -20.90 -0.36 20.81
CA PHE A 195 -21.88 -0.95 21.71
C PHE A 195 -22.09 -0.15 22.99
N ASN A 196 -20.97 0.40 23.51
CA ASN A 196 -20.93 1.26 24.67
C ASN A 196 -19.62 2.09 24.62
N GLU A 197 -19.33 2.85 25.69
CA GLU A 197 -18.14 3.70 25.74
C GLU A 197 -16.82 2.93 25.63
N SER A 198 -16.81 1.67 26.05
CA SER A 198 -15.61 0.84 26.12
C SER A 198 -15.45 -0.10 24.90
N ASN A 199 -16.52 -0.40 24.17
CA ASN A 199 -16.49 -1.49 23.19
C ASN A 199 -16.99 -1.03 21.83
N SER A 200 -16.17 -1.24 20.80
CA SER A 200 -16.57 -1.05 19.41
C SER A 200 -15.99 -2.14 18.50
N ILE A 201 -16.72 -2.46 17.45
CA ILE A 201 -16.27 -3.37 16.40
C ILE A 201 -16.47 -2.71 15.03
N SER A 202 -15.52 -2.93 14.14
CA SER A 202 -15.61 -2.49 12.75
C SER A 202 -15.43 -3.67 11.82
N PHE A 203 -16.18 -3.66 10.72
CA PHE A 203 -16.04 -4.60 9.61
C PHE A 203 -15.83 -3.82 8.33
N GLY A 204 -14.89 -4.27 7.51
CA GLY A 204 -14.58 -3.60 6.27
C GLY A 204 -14.39 -4.55 5.10
N ILE A 205 -14.64 -4.01 3.91
CA ILE A 205 -14.32 -4.62 2.64
C ILE A 205 -13.62 -3.58 1.78
N GLU A 206 -12.61 -4.02 1.05
CA GLU A 206 -11.86 -3.20 0.10
C GLU A 206 -11.59 -3.97 -1.18
N ALA A 207 -11.73 -3.29 -2.31
CA ALA A 207 -11.40 -3.81 -3.63
C ALA A 207 -10.34 -2.92 -4.27
N ASN A 208 -9.32 -3.53 -4.81
CA ASN A 208 -8.24 -2.86 -5.52
C ASN A 208 -8.09 -3.43 -6.93
N LYS A 209 -7.85 -2.58 -7.92
CA LYS A 209 -7.55 -2.97 -9.30
C LYS A 209 -6.38 -2.14 -9.83
N LEU A 210 -5.40 -2.83 -10.42
CA LEU A 210 -4.32 -2.15 -11.12
C LEU A 210 -4.83 -1.50 -12.41
N LEU A 211 -4.44 -0.25 -12.61
CA LEU A 211 -4.76 0.57 -13.79
C LEU A 211 -3.59 0.57 -14.79
N VAL A 212 -3.07 -0.62 -15.06
CA VAL A 212 -2.00 -0.87 -16.03
C VAL A 212 -2.52 -1.78 -17.13
N PRO A 213 -2.01 -1.67 -18.36
CA PRO A 213 -2.48 -2.53 -19.44
C PRO A 213 -2.16 -3.99 -19.14
N THR A 214 -3.00 -4.90 -19.61
CA THR A 214 -2.69 -6.34 -19.56
C THR A 214 -1.42 -6.60 -20.36
N PRO A 215 -0.38 -7.24 -19.77
CA PRO A 215 0.85 -7.58 -20.46
C PRO A 215 0.58 -8.58 -21.58
N PRO A 216 1.39 -8.59 -22.66
CA PRO A 216 1.33 -9.64 -23.67
C PRO A 216 1.55 -11.01 -23.03
N GLY A 217 0.76 -12.01 -23.47
CA GLY A 217 0.83 -13.37 -22.97
C GLY A 217 2.07 -14.15 -23.41
N ASP A 218 2.14 -15.42 -23.00
CA ASP A 218 3.19 -16.35 -23.41
C ASP A 218 3.21 -16.48 -24.95
N GLY A 219 4.40 -16.38 -25.54
CA GLY A 219 4.59 -16.40 -26.99
C GLY A 219 4.52 -15.04 -27.68
N ALA A 220 4.42 -13.95 -26.91
CA ALA A 220 4.50 -12.59 -27.46
C ALA A 220 5.81 -12.35 -28.21
N THR A 221 5.72 -11.65 -29.34
CA THR A 221 6.89 -11.22 -30.11
C THR A 221 7.57 -10.02 -29.46
N SER A 222 8.80 -9.73 -29.88
CA SER A 222 9.49 -8.50 -29.43
C SER A 222 8.69 -7.24 -29.79
N GLN A 223 7.96 -7.27 -30.91
CA GLN A 223 7.12 -6.14 -31.33
C GLN A 223 5.93 -5.95 -30.38
N ASP A 224 5.27 -7.03 -29.96
CA ASP A 224 4.16 -6.97 -29.00
C ASP A 224 4.59 -6.33 -27.66
N ILE A 225 5.82 -6.64 -27.21
CA ILE A 225 6.41 -6.06 -26.01
C ILE A 225 6.69 -4.56 -26.20
N ILE A 226 7.20 -4.16 -27.37
CA ILE A 226 7.44 -2.75 -27.70
C ILE A 226 6.11 -2.00 -27.76
N ASP A 227 5.11 -2.56 -28.44
CA ASP A 227 3.78 -1.96 -28.55
C ASP A 227 3.09 -1.81 -27.18
N TYR A 228 3.20 -2.82 -26.33
CA TYR A 228 2.75 -2.76 -24.94
C TYR A 228 3.42 -1.61 -24.18
N ARG A 229 4.76 -1.52 -24.27
CA ARG A 229 5.54 -0.47 -23.60
C ARG A 229 5.27 0.92 -24.15
N ASN A 230 4.81 1.04 -25.39
CA ASN A 230 4.48 2.31 -26.03
C ASN A 230 3.06 2.79 -25.75
N LYS A 231 2.18 1.97 -25.15
CA LYS A 231 0.83 2.41 -24.78
C LYS A 231 0.88 3.67 -23.91
N SER A 232 -0.08 4.57 -24.11
CA SER A 232 -0.22 5.80 -23.32
C SER A 232 -0.49 5.47 -21.85
N VAL A 233 0.20 6.13 -20.93
CA VAL A 233 -0.05 5.98 -19.48
C VAL A 233 -1.49 6.36 -19.13
N ILE A 234 -1.94 7.55 -19.53
CA ILE A 234 -3.30 8.03 -19.23
C ILE A 234 -4.35 7.14 -19.93
N GLY A 235 -4.11 6.77 -21.19
CA GLY A 235 -4.98 5.84 -21.90
C GLY A 235 -5.12 4.50 -21.20
N SER A 236 -4.03 3.99 -20.62
CA SER A 236 -4.00 2.71 -19.91
C SER A 236 -4.83 2.72 -18.63
N TRP A 237 -4.95 3.85 -17.93
CA TRP A 237 -5.80 3.93 -16.73
C TRP A 237 -7.29 3.65 -17.03
N PHE A 238 -7.73 3.96 -18.25
CA PHE A 238 -9.11 3.72 -18.68
C PHE A 238 -9.26 2.40 -19.42
N SER A 239 -8.30 2.06 -20.30
CA SER A 239 -8.39 0.82 -21.08
C SER A 239 -8.23 -0.43 -20.23
N SER A 240 -7.56 -0.35 -19.08
CA SER A 240 -7.38 -1.46 -18.14
C SER A 240 -8.69 -2.04 -17.57
N PHE A 241 -9.83 -1.44 -17.83
CA PHE A 241 -11.14 -1.97 -17.45
C PHE A 241 -11.79 -2.85 -18.53
N GLY A 242 -11.11 -3.10 -19.63
CA GLY A 242 -11.65 -3.87 -20.74
C GLY A 242 -10.60 -4.39 -21.70
N ASP A 243 -9.35 -4.58 -21.25
CA ASP A 243 -8.25 -5.07 -22.09
C ASP A 243 -7.83 -6.51 -21.78
N ALA A 244 -8.55 -7.20 -20.88
CA ALA A 244 -8.30 -8.59 -20.58
C ALA A 244 -8.66 -9.49 -21.78
N PRO A 245 -7.76 -10.37 -22.24
CA PRO A 245 -7.96 -11.23 -23.42
C PRO A 245 -9.21 -12.11 -23.36
N ASP A 246 -9.52 -12.67 -22.19
CA ASP A 246 -10.69 -13.55 -21.98
C ASP A 246 -11.96 -12.77 -21.64
N GLY A 247 -11.98 -11.45 -21.82
CA GLY A 247 -13.13 -10.57 -21.64
C GLY A 247 -13.51 -10.31 -20.18
N PHE A 248 -14.78 -9.93 -19.96
CA PHE A 248 -15.25 -9.42 -18.67
C PHE A 248 -15.03 -10.38 -17.48
N GLY A 249 -15.10 -11.69 -17.71
CA GLY A 249 -14.83 -12.68 -16.66
C GLY A 249 -13.38 -12.65 -16.17
N GLU A 250 -12.43 -12.32 -17.03
CA GLU A 250 -11.03 -12.13 -16.66
C GLU A 250 -10.82 -10.78 -15.96
N GLU A 251 -11.46 -9.72 -16.44
CA GLU A 251 -11.45 -8.40 -15.78
C GLU A 251 -11.86 -8.49 -14.30
N LEU A 252 -12.90 -9.26 -13.98
CA LEU A 252 -13.31 -9.48 -12.61
C LEU A 252 -12.24 -10.21 -11.78
N ARG A 253 -11.42 -11.06 -12.40
CA ARG A 253 -10.33 -11.78 -11.72
C ARG A 253 -9.13 -10.88 -11.40
N GLU A 254 -9.04 -9.68 -11.97
CA GLU A 254 -7.99 -8.69 -11.70
C GLU A 254 -8.22 -7.90 -10.40
N PHE A 255 -9.43 -7.97 -9.85
CA PHE A 255 -9.70 -7.35 -8.57
C PHE A 255 -9.08 -8.14 -7.41
N GLN A 256 -8.33 -7.43 -6.60
CA GLN A 256 -7.86 -7.89 -5.29
C GLN A 256 -8.91 -7.50 -4.25
N LEU A 257 -9.24 -8.42 -3.35
CA LEU A 257 -10.26 -8.20 -2.33
C LEU A 257 -9.65 -8.35 -0.93
N SER A 258 -9.99 -7.42 -0.05
CA SER A 258 -9.64 -7.48 1.36
C SER A 258 -10.89 -7.47 2.22
N LEU A 259 -10.92 -8.34 3.22
CA LEU A 259 -11.94 -8.36 4.27
C LEU A 259 -11.24 -8.16 5.60
N GLY A 260 -11.82 -7.36 6.50
CA GLY A 260 -11.22 -7.09 7.79
C GLY A 260 -12.23 -6.86 8.88
N ALA A 261 -11.84 -7.22 10.10
CA ALA A 261 -12.55 -6.92 11.33
C ALA A 261 -11.58 -6.36 12.37
N GLU A 262 -12.01 -5.36 13.10
CA GLU A 262 -11.26 -4.73 14.18
C GLU A 262 -12.17 -4.53 15.38
N TYR A 263 -11.77 -5.04 16.55
CA TYR A 263 -12.43 -4.81 17.82
C TYR A 263 -11.55 -3.95 18.71
N TRP A 264 -12.12 -2.92 19.31
CA TRP A 264 -11.47 -2.06 20.29
C TRP A 264 -12.10 -2.19 21.68
N TYR A 265 -11.25 -2.33 22.68
CA TYR A 265 -11.61 -2.25 24.09
C TYR A 265 -11.00 -1.01 24.72
N ASN A 266 -11.83 -0.14 25.31
CA ASN A 266 -11.47 1.13 25.94
C ASN A 266 -10.64 2.08 25.06
N ASN A 267 -10.69 1.96 23.72
CA ASN A 267 -9.79 2.64 22.79
C ASN A 267 -8.29 2.43 23.09
N GLN A 268 -7.95 1.39 23.84
CA GLN A 268 -6.58 1.06 24.28
C GLN A 268 -6.10 -0.26 23.68
N PHE A 269 -6.96 -1.27 23.62
CA PHE A 269 -6.61 -2.58 23.11
C PHE A 269 -7.39 -2.86 21.83
N ALA A 270 -6.69 -3.28 20.79
CA ALA A 270 -7.31 -3.70 19.53
C ALA A 270 -6.98 -5.15 19.20
N LEU A 271 -7.98 -5.88 18.75
CA LEU A 271 -7.84 -7.18 18.08
C LEU A 271 -8.25 -7.01 16.62
N ARG A 272 -7.48 -7.60 15.71
CA ARG A 272 -7.72 -7.52 14.27
C ARG A 272 -7.64 -8.89 13.64
N ALA A 273 -8.50 -9.10 12.68
CA ALA A 273 -8.46 -10.25 11.80
C ALA A 273 -8.81 -9.81 10.38
N GLY A 274 -8.28 -10.49 9.38
CA GLY A 274 -8.58 -10.17 8.00
C GLY A 274 -8.18 -11.27 7.05
N TYR A 275 -8.63 -11.11 5.81
CA TYR A 275 -8.31 -12.01 4.71
C TYR A 275 -8.03 -11.19 3.46
N PHE A 276 -6.95 -11.51 2.77
CA PHE A 276 -6.59 -10.96 1.47
C PHE A 276 -6.74 -12.03 0.41
N TYR A 277 -7.40 -11.66 -0.68
CA TYR A 277 -7.63 -12.53 -1.83
C TYR A 277 -7.19 -11.89 -3.13
N GLU A 278 -6.39 -12.63 -3.88
CA GLU A 278 -6.05 -12.36 -5.27
C GLU A 278 -6.24 -13.62 -6.09
N ASN A 279 -6.76 -13.49 -7.31
CA ASN A 279 -7.03 -14.63 -8.17
C ASN A 279 -5.74 -15.40 -8.48
N LYS A 280 -5.85 -16.73 -8.60
CA LYS A 280 -4.72 -17.63 -8.85
C LYS A 280 -3.94 -17.31 -10.13
N ASP A 281 -4.64 -16.78 -11.15
CA ASP A 281 -4.09 -16.45 -12.46
C ASP A 281 -3.57 -14.99 -12.53
N LYS A 282 -3.75 -14.20 -11.46
CA LYS A 282 -3.40 -12.77 -11.39
C LYS A 282 -2.49 -12.43 -10.20
N GLY A 283 -1.68 -13.41 -9.72
CA GLY A 283 -0.70 -13.22 -8.65
C GLY A 283 -0.84 -14.19 -7.49
N ASN A 284 -2.02 -14.82 -7.30
CA ASN A 284 -2.28 -15.91 -6.35
C ASN A 284 -1.94 -15.60 -4.88
N ARG A 285 -1.95 -14.34 -4.47
CA ARG A 285 -1.71 -13.98 -3.08
C ARG A 285 -2.98 -14.17 -2.26
N ARG A 286 -2.94 -15.11 -1.33
CA ARG A 286 -4.06 -15.39 -0.42
C ARG A 286 -3.51 -15.66 0.96
N TYR A 287 -3.99 -14.91 1.95
CA TYR A 287 -3.52 -15.08 3.32
C TYR A 287 -4.53 -14.52 4.32
N PHE A 288 -4.57 -15.14 5.48
CA PHE A 288 -5.19 -14.55 6.64
C PHE A 288 -4.22 -13.60 7.33
N THR A 289 -4.77 -12.62 8.02
CA THR A 289 -4.00 -11.73 8.89
C THR A 289 -4.62 -11.71 10.28
N THR A 290 -3.76 -11.61 11.28
CA THR A 290 -4.18 -11.29 12.63
C THR A 290 -3.36 -10.12 13.14
N GLY A 291 -3.89 -9.38 14.11
CA GLY A 291 -3.18 -8.22 14.64
C GLY A 291 -3.63 -7.84 16.04
N LEU A 292 -2.69 -7.23 16.77
CA LEU A 292 -2.88 -6.66 18.08
C LEU A 292 -2.53 -5.17 18.03
N GLY A 293 -3.27 -4.36 18.76
CA GLY A 293 -2.99 -2.94 18.96
C GLY A 293 -3.02 -2.58 20.42
N LEU A 294 -2.08 -1.74 20.83
CA LEU A 294 -2.02 -1.11 22.14
C LEU A 294 -1.93 0.38 21.94
N LYS A 295 -2.76 1.15 22.66
CA LYS A 295 -2.68 2.61 22.71
C LYS A 295 -2.64 3.04 24.16
N TYR A 296 -1.60 3.79 24.52
CA TYR A 296 -1.45 4.35 25.87
C TYR A 296 -0.95 5.79 25.76
N ASN A 297 -1.75 6.72 26.22
CA ASN A 297 -1.52 8.16 26.07
C ASN A 297 -1.22 8.54 24.60
N VAL A 298 -0.03 9.08 24.36
CA VAL A 298 0.48 9.48 23.05
C VAL A 298 1.02 8.32 22.21
N PHE A 299 1.28 7.17 22.84
CA PHE A 299 1.93 6.03 22.16
C PHE A 299 0.93 5.01 21.67
N GLY A 300 1.15 4.53 20.46
CA GLY A 300 0.49 3.36 19.91
C GLY A 300 1.51 2.32 19.49
N PHE A 301 1.19 1.06 19.70
CA PHE A 301 1.98 -0.07 19.25
C PHE A 301 1.07 -1.05 18.53
N ASN A 302 1.45 -1.46 17.32
CA ASN A 302 0.71 -2.46 16.59
C ASN A 302 1.63 -3.59 16.15
N PHE A 303 1.09 -4.78 16.20
CA PHE A 303 1.68 -6.01 15.73
C PHE A 303 0.71 -6.67 14.76
N ALA A 304 1.21 -7.19 13.64
CA ALA A 304 0.42 -7.99 12.72
C ALA A 304 1.23 -9.18 12.22
N TYR A 305 0.53 -10.28 11.96
CA TYR A 305 1.08 -11.51 11.44
C TYR A 305 0.27 -12.01 10.25
N LEU A 306 0.96 -12.39 9.18
CA LEU A 306 0.38 -12.95 7.98
C LEU A 306 0.49 -14.47 8.02
N ILE A 307 -0.66 -15.14 7.90
CA ILE A 307 -0.79 -16.59 7.92
C ILE A 307 -1.06 -17.06 6.48
N PRO A 308 -0.14 -17.80 5.85
CA PRO A 308 -0.32 -18.25 4.48
C PRO A 308 -1.45 -19.28 4.37
N THR A 309 -2.15 -19.29 3.23
CA THR A 309 -3.20 -20.27 2.93
C THR A 309 -2.78 -21.34 1.92
N GLY A 310 -1.52 -21.36 1.51
CA GLY A 310 -0.96 -22.33 0.56
C GLY A 310 0.10 -23.21 1.19
N SER A 311 0.41 -24.33 0.55
CA SER A 311 1.48 -25.27 0.95
C SER A 311 2.40 -25.56 -0.23
N GLY A 312 3.64 -25.99 0.06
CA GLY A 312 4.64 -26.34 -0.95
C GLY A 312 5.08 -25.15 -1.80
N VAL A 313 5.32 -25.37 -3.09
CA VAL A 313 5.80 -24.37 -4.06
C VAL A 313 4.78 -23.24 -4.33
N SER A 314 3.50 -23.46 -3.98
CA SER A 314 2.44 -22.46 -4.08
C SER A 314 2.33 -21.58 -2.83
N ARG A 315 3.24 -21.70 -1.88
CA ARG A 315 3.25 -20.88 -0.67
C ARG A 315 3.56 -19.42 -1.03
N ASN A 316 2.73 -18.51 -0.53
CA ASN A 316 2.94 -17.08 -0.72
C ASN A 316 4.31 -16.68 -0.13
N PRO A 317 5.18 -15.95 -0.89
CA PRO A 317 6.46 -15.45 -0.38
C PRO A 317 6.33 -14.55 0.85
N LEU A 318 5.16 -13.92 1.06
CA LEU A 318 4.85 -13.09 2.24
C LEU A 318 4.46 -13.93 3.48
N SER A 319 4.54 -15.26 3.38
CA SER A 319 4.21 -16.14 4.49
C SER A 319 5.08 -15.86 5.70
N ASN A 320 4.50 -16.01 6.89
CA ASN A 320 5.19 -15.78 8.16
C ASN A 320 5.72 -14.34 8.33
N THR A 321 5.17 -13.36 7.62
CA THR A 321 5.60 -11.98 7.73
C THR A 321 5.04 -11.36 9.01
N LEU A 322 5.94 -10.89 9.85
CA LEU A 322 5.65 -10.09 11.04
C LEU A 322 5.73 -8.61 10.66
N ARG A 323 4.79 -7.81 11.15
CA ARG A 323 4.80 -6.36 10.98
C ARG A 323 4.73 -5.68 12.34
N PHE A 324 5.68 -4.80 12.61
CA PHE A 324 5.75 -4.00 13.82
C PHE A 324 5.52 -2.54 13.46
N SER A 325 4.70 -1.87 14.24
CA SER A 325 4.44 -0.45 14.04
C SER A 325 4.38 0.27 15.37
N VAL A 326 5.01 1.42 15.44
CA VAL A 326 4.88 2.35 16.55
C VAL A 326 4.25 3.64 16.04
N LEU A 327 3.39 4.25 16.84
CA LEU A 327 2.74 5.51 16.55
C LEU A 327 2.96 6.47 17.72
N PHE A 328 3.01 7.73 17.41
CA PHE A 328 3.09 8.81 18.39
C PHE A 328 2.12 9.93 17.97
N ASP A 329 1.14 10.24 18.82
CA ASP A 329 0.19 11.33 18.65
C ASP A 329 0.71 12.58 19.39
N LEU A 330 0.82 13.73 18.75
CA LEU A 330 1.45 14.93 19.31
C LEU A 330 0.72 15.52 20.53
N ASP A 331 -0.59 15.35 20.62
CA ASP A 331 -1.45 15.94 21.67
C ASP A 331 -2.15 14.92 22.54
N GLY A 332 -1.62 13.71 22.60
CA GLY A 332 -2.10 12.68 23.55
C GLY A 332 -3.51 12.18 23.32
N GLY A 333 -4.16 12.48 22.18
CA GLY A 333 -5.54 12.08 21.93
C GLY A 333 -6.50 12.48 23.09
N ALA A 334 -6.06 13.34 23.98
CA ALA A 334 -6.74 13.67 25.21
C ALA A 334 -7.68 14.86 25.01
N LYS A 335 -8.84 14.60 24.44
CA LYS A 335 -10.07 14.97 25.14
C LYS A 335 -10.90 13.70 25.25
N ALA A 336 -10.37 12.73 25.96
CA ALA A 336 -11.23 11.77 26.61
C ALA A 336 -12.07 12.57 27.61
N ALA A 337 -13.34 12.68 27.30
CA ALA A 337 -14.47 12.99 28.16
C ALA A 337 -14.12 13.61 29.54
N LYS A 338 -14.42 14.89 29.69
CA LYS A 338 -15.03 15.37 30.95
C LYS A 338 -16.52 15.18 30.85
#